data_d1f9b8614c3573598950d136ab51f666
#
_entry.id   d1f9b8614c3573598950d136ab51f666
#
_cell.length_a   1.000
_cell.length_b   1.000
_cell.length_c   1.000
_cell.angle_alpha   90.00
_cell.angle_beta   90.00
_cell.angle_gamma   90.00
#
_symmetry.space_group_name_H-M   'P 1'
#
loop_
_entity.id
_entity.type
_entity.pdbx_description
1 polymer ?
#
loop_
_entity_poly.entity_id
_entity_poly.type
_entity_poly.pdbx_seq_one_letter_code
_entity_poly.pdbx_strand_id
1 'polypeptide(L)'
;MKKVLLVGGCSFTANNFETLVHPEMDTSWQMWPQLLAKKLDMELINVAIGGAGNEQIFSSLLDTMQYHIDPKNIGLVIAAWTQCQRGSWQESKYGYWKNNRVFADGDVFGWVKRAMRY
;
A
#
# COMPACT_ATOMS: atom_id res chain seq x y z
N MET A 1 6.37 -14.21 -22.05
CA MET A 1 6.53 -13.66 -20.70
C MET A 1 5.21 -13.06 -20.23
N LYS A 2 4.81 -13.40 -19.01
CA LYS A 2 3.58 -12.86 -18.45
C LYS A 2 3.72 -11.37 -18.17
N LYS A 3 2.63 -10.64 -18.36
CA LYS A 3 2.55 -9.25 -17.90
C LYS A 3 2.43 -9.19 -16.39
N VAL A 4 2.80 -8.05 -15.82
CA VAL A 4 2.78 -7.82 -14.39
C VAL A 4 1.47 -7.16 -13.99
N LEU A 5 0.85 -7.66 -12.92
CA LEU A 5 -0.19 -6.98 -12.17
C LEU A 5 0.50 -6.29 -10.98
N LEU A 6 0.57 -4.96 -11.02
CA LEU A 6 1.15 -4.16 -9.94
C LEU A 6 0.04 -3.63 -9.06
N VAL A 7 0.10 -3.95 -7.77
CA VAL A 7 -0.95 -3.58 -6.80
C VAL A 7 -0.34 -2.86 -5.61
N GLY A 8 -0.95 -1.75 -5.23
CA GLY A 8 -0.64 -1.02 -4.01
C GLY A 8 -1.88 -0.86 -3.14
N GLY A 9 -1.68 -0.69 -1.86
CA GLY A 9 -2.77 -0.52 -0.91
C GLY A 9 -2.31 -0.62 0.53
N CYS A 10 -3.26 -0.81 1.42
CA CYS A 10 -3.02 -0.99 2.86
C CYS A 10 -3.11 -2.47 3.25
N SER A 11 -3.41 -2.75 4.52
CA SER A 11 -3.49 -4.12 5.04
C SER A 11 -4.53 -5.01 4.35
N PHE A 12 -5.61 -4.42 3.82
CA PHE A 12 -6.62 -5.18 3.08
C PHE A 12 -6.14 -5.67 1.72
N THR A 13 -5.01 -5.18 1.26
CA THR A 13 -4.42 -5.50 -0.05
C THR A 13 -3.12 -6.27 0.10
N ALA A 14 -2.47 -6.21 1.27
CA ALA A 14 -1.20 -6.87 1.53
C ALA A 14 -1.31 -8.40 1.34
N ASN A 15 -0.17 -9.04 1.12
CA ASN A 15 -0.13 -10.48 0.79
C ASN A 15 -0.64 -11.37 1.93
N ASN A 16 -0.53 -10.92 3.17
CA ASN A 16 -0.91 -11.71 4.33
C ASN A 16 -1.93 -10.96 5.16
N PHE A 17 -2.96 -11.67 5.58
CA PHE A 17 -3.88 -11.18 6.61
C PHE A 17 -3.32 -11.54 7.98
N GLU A 18 -3.31 -10.57 8.88
CA GLU A 18 -2.88 -10.78 10.27
C GLU A 18 -3.96 -10.26 11.22
N THR A 19 -4.14 -10.96 12.33
CA THR A 19 -5.05 -10.51 13.40
C THR A 19 -4.37 -10.64 14.75
N LEU A 20 -4.42 -9.55 15.52
CA LEU A 20 -3.94 -9.55 16.91
C LEU A 20 -5.01 -10.03 17.88
N VAL A 21 -6.27 -9.98 17.47
CA VAL A 21 -7.41 -10.37 18.30
C VAL A 21 -7.56 -11.89 18.36
N HIS A 22 -7.26 -12.57 17.27
CA HIS A 22 -7.35 -14.03 17.16
C HIS A 22 -6.06 -14.60 16.59
N PRO A 23 -4.95 -14.60 17.38
CA PRO A 23 -3.65 -15.01 16.86
C PRO A 23 -3.59 -16.50 16.47
N GLU A 24 -4.53 -17.33 16.98
CA GLU A 24 -4.63 -18.75 16.65
C GLU A 24 -5.37 -19.01 15.35
N MET A 25 -5.95 -18.00 14.71
CA MET A 25 -6.72 -18.18 13.48
C MET A 25 -5.81 -18.53 12.32
N ASP A 26 -6.22 -19.51 11.53
CA ASP A 26 -5.53 -19.82 10.27
C ASP A 26 -5.80 -18.71 9.27
N THR A 27 -4.74 -17.98 8.85
CA THR A 27 -4.81 -16.89 7.91
C THR A 27 -4.06 -17.20 6.62
N SER A 28 -3.96 -18.49 6.27
CA SER A 28 -3.16 -18.93 5.12
C SER A 28 -3.86 -18.76 3.77
N TRP A 29 -5.10 -18.28 3.73
CA TRP A 29 -5.80 -18.09 2.47
C TRP A 29 -5.12 -17.01 1.59
N GLN A 30 -5.33 -17.13 0.27
CA GLN A 30 -4.85 -16.13 -0.66
C GLN A 30 -5.68 -14.85 -0.54
N MET A 31 -5.00 -13.71 -0.55
CA MET A 31 -5.65 -12.41 -0.60
C MET A 31 -6.11 -12.08 -2.03
N TRP A 32 -6.99 -11.10 -2.17
CA TRP A 32 -7.60 -10.78 -3.46
C TRP A 32 -6.59 -10.46 -4.58
N PRO A 33 -5.42 -9.82 -4.32
CA PRO A 33 -4.48 -9.57 -5.42
C PRO A 33 -3.92 -10.85 -6.01
N GLN A 34 -3.65 -11.84 -5.17
CA GLN A 34 -3.15 -13.15 -5.61
C GLN A 34 -4.20 -13.89 -6.46
N LEU A 35 -5.45 -13.86 -6.03
CA LEU A 35 -6.55 -14.47 -6.75
C LEU A 35 -6.78 -13.77 -8.09
N LEU A 36 -6.71 -12.45 -8.12
CA LEU A 36 -6.89 -11.68 -9.35
C LEU A 36 -5.76 -11.93 -10.34
N ALA A 37 -4.52 -11.91 -9.88
CA ALA A 37 -3.36 -12.20 -10.74
C ALA A 37 -3.47 -13.57 -11.39
N LYS A 38 -3.89 -14.56 -10.63
CA LYS A 38 -4.11 -15.91 -11.13
C LYS A 38 -5.21 -15.93 -12.20
N LYS A 39 -6.30 -15.22 -11.96
CA LYS A 39 -7.43 -15.16 -12.88
C LYS A 39 -7.06 -14.44 -14.19
N LEU A 40 -6.22 -13.43 -14.12
CA LEU A 40 -5.76 -12.67 -15.28
C LEU A 40 -4.53 -13.29 -15.97
N ASP A 41 -3.98 -14.36 -15.40
CA ASP A 41 -2.74 -14.97 -15.84
C ASP A 41 -1.59 -13.95 -15.90
N MET A 42 -1.46 -13.17 -14.84
CA MET A 42 -0.41 -12.17 -14.67
C MET A 42 0.49 -12.52 -13.50
N GLU A 43 1.72 -12.04 -13.55
CA GLU A 43 2.65 -12.11 -12.42
C GLU A 43 2.31 -10.98 -11.43
N LEU A 44 2.14 -11.33 -10.17
CA LEU A 44 1.79 -10.34 -9.14
C LEU A 44 3.05 -9.68 -8.57
N ILE A 45 3.04 -8.34 -8.56
CA ILE A 45 3.93 -7.54 -7.71
C ILE A 45 3.02 -6.71 -6.80
N ASN A 46 3.06 -7.02 -5.51
CA ASN A 46 2.21 -6.39 -4.50
C ASN A 46 3.08 -5.55 -3.58
N VAL A 47 2.93 -4.24 -3.65
CA VAL A 47 3.67 -3.29 -2.82
C VAL A 47 2.81 -2.71 -1.69
N ALA A 48 1.67 -3.33 -1.42
CA ALA A 48 0.79 -2.92 -0.32
C ALA A 48 1.45 -3.14 1.04
N ILE A 49 1.24 -2.20 1.93
CA ILE A 49 1.82 -2.20 3.28
C ILE A 49 0.72 -1.89 4.29
N GLY A 50 0.64 -2.68 5.35
CA GLY A 50 -0.29 -2.42 6.45
C GLY A 50 -0.06 -1.04 7.04
N GLY A 51 -1.15 -0.30 7.26
CA GLY A 51 -1.10 1.04 7.81
C GLY A 51 -0.81 2.17 6.81
N ALA A 52 -0.53 1.86 5.55
CA ALA A 52 -0.18 2.87 4.56
C ALA A 52 -1.31 3.89 4.35
N GLY A 53 -0.95 5.17 4.26
CA GLY A 53 -1.81 6.23 3.78
C GLY A 53 -1.73 6.37 2.26
N ASN A 54 -2.59 7.20 1.68
CA ASN A 54 -2.69 7.30 0.23
C ASN A 54 -1.41 7.84 -0.42
N GLU A 55 -0.69 8.74 0.24
CA GLU A 55 0.57 9.27 -0.27
C GLU A 55 1.64 8.18 -0.36
N GLN A 56 1.71 7.31 0.63
CA GLN A 56 2.61 6.17 0.59
C GLN A 56 2.22 5.17 -0.49
N ILE A 57 0.93 4.88 -0.64
CA ILE A 57 0.41 4.00 -1.68
C ILE A 57 0.83 4.51 -3.06
N PHE A 58 0.59 5.79 -3.32
CA PHE A 58 0.96 6.43 -4.58
C PHE A 58 2.47 6.36 -4.83
N SER A 59 3.27 6.75 -3.84
CA SER A 59 4.74 6.76 -3.97
C SER A 59 5.30 5.37 -4.20
N SER A 60 4.78 4.36 -3.49
CA SER A 60 5.25 2.98 -3.64
C SER A 60 4.99 2.46 -5.05
N LEU A 61 3.81 2.74 -5.60
CA LEU A 61 3.47 2.36 -6.97
C LEU A 61 4.34 3.09 -7.99
N LEU A 62 4.51 4.40 -7.81
CA LEU A 62 5.30 5.21 -8.74
C LEU A 62 6.76 4.79 -8.75
N ASP A 63 7.36 4.59 -7.57
CA ASP A 63 8.75 4.16 -7.44
C ASP A 63 8.97 2.79 -8.09
N THR A 64 8.03 1.88 -7.89
CA THR A 64 8.12 0.55 -8.48
C THR A 64 8.08 0.61 -10.01
N MET A 65 7.18 1.43 -10.56
CA MET A 65 7.08 1.60 -12.01
C MET A 65 8.31 2.27 -12.59
N GLN A 66 8.94 3.18 -11.87
CA GLN A 66 10.10 3.92 -12.37
C GLN A 66 11.41 3.14 -12.26
N TYR A 67 11.58 2.37 -11.19
CA TYR A 67 12.90 1.84 -10.85
C TYR A 67 12.99 0.31 -10.82
N HIS A 68 11.86 -0.39 -10.76
CA HIS A 68 11.89 -1.84 -10.53
C HIS A 68 11.23 -2.68 -11.61
N ILE A 69 10.44 -2.09 -12.49
CA ILE A 69 9.73 -2.81 -13.54
C ILE A 69 9.88 -2.06 -14.88
N ASP A 70 10.20 -2.79 -15.94
CA ASP A 70 10.12 -2.22 -17.28
C ASP A 70 8.64 -1.91 -17.59
N PRO A 71 8.29 -0.66 -17.93
CA PRO A 71 6.91 -0.30 -18.25
C PRO A 71 6.24 -1.17 -19.30
N LYS A 72 7.01 -1.72 -20.22
CA LYS A 72 6.49 -2.62 -21.26
C LYS A 72 5.91 -3.91 -20.69
N ASN A 73 6.35 -4.30 -19.49
CA ASN A 73 5.93 -5.53 -18.85
C ASN A 73 4.71 -5.35 -17.96
N ILE A 74 4.29 -4.11 -17.72
CA ILE A 74 3.13 -3.82 -16.86
C ILE A 74 1.86 -4.03 -17.67
N GLY A 75 1.01 -4.95 -17.20
CA GLY A 75 -0.29 -5.21 -17.80
C GLY A 75 -1.41 -4.41 -17.15
N LEU A 76 -1.36 -4.26 -15.82
CA LEU A 76 -2.38 -3.55 -15.07
C LEU A 76 -1.79 -3.01 -13.78
N VAL A 77 -2.21 -1.82 -13.39
CA VAL A 77 -1.86 -1.20 -12.10
C VAL A 77 -3.15 -0.95 -11.33
N ILE A 78 -3.21 -1.39 -10.09
CA ILE A 78 -4.34 -1.14 -9.20
C ILE A 78 -3.85 -0.43 -7.95
N ALA A 79 -4.42 0.73 -7.67
CA ALA A 79 -4.22 1.46 -6.43
C ALA A 79 -5.48 1.30 -5.56
N ALA A 80 -5.37 0.49 -4.52
CA ALA A 80 -6.44 0.33 -3.55
C ALA A 80 -6.29 1.39 -2.46
N TRP A 81 -6.94 2.52 -2.68
CA TRP A 81 -6.84 3.66 -1.77
C TRP A 81 -7.42 3.33 -0.40
N THR A 82 -6.83 3.93 0.62
CA THR A 82 -7.28 3.79 2.01
C THR A 82 -8.11 5.00 2.43
N GLN A 83 -8.48 5.03 3.71
CA GLN A 83 -9.30 6.10 4.29
C GLN A 83 -8.61 7.46 4.17
N CYS A 84 -9.38 8.47 3.81
CA CYS A 84 -8.85 9.82 3.60
C CYS A 84 -8.36 10.49 4.89
N GLN A 85 -8.84 10.05 6.06
CA GLN A 85 -8.38 10.57 7.34
C GLN A 85 -7.02 10.02 7.79
N ARG A 86 -6.45 9.09 7.03
CA ARG A 86 -5.11 8.56 7.31
C ARG A 86 -4.09 9.40 6.57
N GLY A 87 -3.30 10.17 7.32
CA GLY A 87 -2.19 10.92 6.77
C GLY A 87 -0.93 10.06 6.70
N SER A 88 -0.10 10.30 5.71
CA SER A 88 1.22 9.69 5.63
C SER A 88 2.25 10.74 5.23
N TRP A 89 3.45 10.58 5.74
CA TRP A 89 4.57 11.45 5.40
C TRP A 89 5.86 10.65 5.49
N GLN A 90 6.86 11.09 4.77
CA GLN A 90 8.16 10.47 4.77
C GLN A 90 9.14 11.29 5.62
N GLU A 91 9.85 10.62 6.52
CA GLU A 91 10.94 11.27 7.24
C GLU A 91 12.12 11.43 6.30
N SER A 92 12.46 12.68 5.97
CA SER A 92 13.42 13.02 4.92
C SER A 92 14.82 12.42 5.12
N LYS A 93 15.23 12.20 6.38
CA LYS A 93 16.58 11.74 6.69
C LYS A 93 16.81 10.27 6.36
N TYR A 94 15.77 9.43 6.49
CA TYR A 94 15.92 7.97 6.36
C TYR A 94 14.96 7.35 5.33
N GLY A 95 14.07 8.12 4.75
CA GLY A 95 13.09 7.63 3.80
C GLY A 95 12.00 6.75 4.40
N TYR A 96 11.84 6.72 5.72
CA TYR A 96 10.79 5.95 6.37
C TYR A 96 9.45 6.64 6.28
N TRP A 97 8.41 5.85 6.03
CA TRP A 97 7.04 6.35 6.01
C TRP A 97 6.43 6.32 7.40
N LYS A 98 5.71 7.38 7.73
CA LYS A 98 4.90 7.49 8.93
C LYS A 98 3.44 7.68 8.54
N ASN A 99 2.55 7.01 9.23
CA ASN A 99 1.12 7.08 8.97
C ASN A 99 0.36 7.36 10.26
N ASN A 100 -0.67 8.18 10.19
CA ASN A 100 -1.47 8.53 11.35
C ASN A 100 -2.92 8.77 10.95
N ARG A 101 -3.85 8.50 11.86
CA ARG A 101 -5.27 8.82 11.69
C ARG A 101 -5.51 10.24 12.19
N VAL A 102 -5.70 11.15 11.27
CA VAL A 102 -5.85 12.57 11.60
C VAL A 102 -7.06 12.82 12.48
N PHE A 103 -8.21 12.25 12.11
CA PHE A 103 -9.47 12.54 12.82
C PHE A 103 -9.64 11.72 14.09
N ALA A 104 -8.99 10.58 14.23
CA ALA A 104 -9.05 9.79 15.44
C ALA A 104 -8.42 10.51 16.63
N ASP A 105 -7.38 11.29 16.38
CA ASP A 105 -6.66 12.04 17.39
C ASP A 105 -7.22 13.45 17.61
N GLY A 106 -8.19 13.87 16.80
CA GLY A 106 -8.75 15.22 16.84
C GLY A 106 -7.76 16.32 16.49
N ASP A 107 -6.60 15.99 15.95
CA ASP A 107 -5.52 16.93 15.68
C ASP A 107 -5.31 17.14 14.19
N VAL A 108 -6.32 17.75 13.55
CA VAL A 108 -6.25 18.09 12.13
C VAL A 108 -5.15 19.12 11.87
N PHE A 109 -5.01 20.11 12.75
CA PHE A 109 -4.00 21.16 12.59
C PHE A 109 -2.58 20.61 12.74
N GLY A 110 -2.38 19.71 13.68
CA GLY A 110 -1.09 19.05 13.85
C GLY A 110 -0.70 18.25 12.61
N TRP A 111 -1.64 17.56 12.01
CA TRP A 111 -1.40 16.83 10.77
C TRP A 111 -1.02 17.78 9.63
N VAL A 112 -1.75 18.87 9.45
CA VAL A 112 -1.45 19.87 8.42
C VAL A 112 -0.05 20.44 8.60
N LYS A 113 0.32 20.77 9.84
CA LYS A 113 1.67 21.28 10.13
C LYS A 113 2.74 20.25 9.78
N ARG A 114 2.52 18.99 10.09
CA ARG A 114 3.47 17.92 9.74
C ARG A 114 3.60 17.76 8.24
N ALA A 115 2.47 17.75 7.53
CA ALA A 115 2.46 17.62 6.07
C ALA A 115 3.18 18.76 5.37
N MET A 116 3.07 19.98 5.90
CA MET A 116 3.72 21.16 5.32
C MET A 116 5.23 21.20 5.49
N ARG A 117 5.81 20.34 6.31
CA ARG A 117 7.26 20.25 6.50
C ARG A 117 7.96 19.44 5.41
N TYR A 118 7.22 18.73 4.65
CA TYR A 118 7.69 17.85 3.61
C TYR A 118 7.13 18.27 2.26
#